data_fb053f3fa3bbcf176b4c6cd194e97441
#
_entry.id   fb053f3fa3bbcf176b4c6cd194e97441
#
_cell.length_a   1.000
_cell.length_b   1.000
_cell.length_c   1.000
_cell.angle_alpha   90.00
_cell.angle_beta   90.00
_cell.angle_gamma   90.00
#
_symmetry.space_group_name_H-M   'P 1'
#
loop_
_entity.id
_entity.type
_entity.pdbx_description
1 polymer ?
#
loop_
_entity_poly.entity_id
_entity_poly.type
_entity_poly.pdbx_seq_one_letter_code
_entity_poly.pdbx_strand_id
1 'polypeptide(L)' 'MTVQELINKLQQFDPTLPVVLSGYEGGVYLPEHANIVLMAENVNDAWYYGPHEIVWPDINEFTDYKKFHGVYIK' A
#
# COMPACT_ATOMS: atom_id res chain seq x y z
N MET A 1 -2.06 8.50 -5.00
CA MET A 1 -0.64 8.77 -5.39
C MET A 1 -0.17 7.66 -6.32
N THR A 2 0.33 8.01 -7.48
CA THR A 2 0.89 7.06 -8.42
C THR A 2 2.38 6.83 -8.11
N VAL A 3 2.95 5.80 -8.74
CA VAL A 3 4.40 5.54 -8.64
C VAL A 3 5.19 6.76 -9.10
N GLN A 4 4.80 7.37 -10.24
CA GLN A 4 5.52 8.54 -10.75
C GLN A 4 5.43 9.74 -9.79
N GLU A 5 4.28 9.96 -9.19
CA GLU A 5 4.12 11.04 -8.21
C GLU A 5 5.01 10.81 -6.99
N LEU A 6 5.12 9.56 -6.54
CA LEU A 6 5.99 9.22 -5.41
C LEU A 6 7.47 9.41 -5.77
N ILE A 7 7.87 8.99 -6.97
CA ILE A 7 9.24 9.20 -7.46
C ILE A 7 9.57 10.70 -7.43
N ASN A 8 8.67 11.53 -7.94
CA ASN A 8 8.88 12.98 -7.99
C ASN A 8 9.04 13.57 -6.59
N LYS A 9 8.26 13.10 -5.62
CA LYS A 9 8.38 13.56 -4.24
C LYS A 9 9.70 13.12 -3.60
N LEU A 10 10.10 11.89 -3.84
CA LEU A 10 11.31 11.33 -3.25
C LEU A 10 12.59 11.95 -3.82
N GLN A 11 12.56 12.45 -5.04
CA GLN A 11 13.72 13.11 -5.68
C GLN A 11 14.15 14.39 -4.95
N GLN A 12 13.31 14.94 -4.09
CA GLN A 12 13.63 16.11 -3.29
C GLN A 12 14.54 15.82 -2.09
N PHE A 13 14.77 14.55 -1.82
CA PHE A 13 15.52 14.11 -0.64
C PHE A 13 16.83 13.44 -1.05
N ASP A 14 17.77 13.41 -0.11
CA ASP A 14 19.02 12.69 -0.30
C ASP A 14 18.73 11.20 -0.54
N PRO A 15 19.22 10.62 -1.66
CA PRO A 15 18.92 9.22 -1.98
C PRO A 15 19.51 8.20 -1.00
N THR A 16 20.39 8.62 -0.09
CA THR A 16 20.94 7.73 0.93
C THR A 16 20.09 7.65 2.20
N LEU A 17 19.08 8.50 2.32
CA LEU A 17 18.17 8.46 3.47
C LEU A 17 17.29 7.20 3.41
N PRO A 18 17.13 6.49 4.53
CA PRO A 18 16.22 5.34 4.54
C PRO A 18 14.76 5.79 4.46
N VAL A 19 13.95 4.99 3.77
CA VAL A 19 12.50 5.15 3.77
C VAL A 19 11.94 4.42 4.98
N VAL A 20 11.02 5.05 5.69
CA VAL A 20 10.37 4.43 6.85
C VAL A 20 8.86 4.42 6.65
N LEU A 21 8.21 3.44 7.24
CA LEU A 21 6.75 3.31 7.23
C LEU A 21 6.24 3.25 8.67
N SER A 22 5.01 3.68 8.88
CA SER A 22 4.37 3.62 10.19
C SER A 22 4.24 2.18 10.67
N GLY A 23 4.64 1.94 11.91
CA GLY A 23 4.42 0.65 12.55
C GLY A 23 2.98 0.50 13.04
N TYR A 24 2.60 -0.74 13.36
CA TYR A 24 1.31 -1.02 13.97
C TYR A 24 1.36 -0.57 15.43
N GLU A 25 0.43 0.27 15.81
CA GLU A 25 0.33 0.83 17.17
C GLU A 25 1.50 1.73 17.61
N GLY A 26 2.39 2.08 16.72
CA GLY A 26 3.49 3.01 17.02
C GLY A 26 4.79 2.62 16.37
N GLY A 27 5.79 3.49 16.52
CA GLY A 27 7.10 3.31 15.92
C GLY A 27 7.08 3.35 14.41
N VAL A 28 8.22 3.03 13.83
CA VAL A 28 8.39 2.94 12.38
C VAL A 28 9.20 1.70 12.04
N TYR A 29 9.07 1.23 10.82
CA TYR A 29 9.90 0.14 10.32
C TYR A 29 10.40 0.48 8.91
N LEU A 30 11.46 -0.23 8.50
CA LEU A 30 12.05 -0.06 7.18
C LEU A 30 11.40 -1.05 6.21
N PRO A 31 10.89 -0.57 5.06
CA PRO A 31 10.36 -1.49 4.08
C PRO A 31 11.47 -2.33 3.44
N GLU A 32 11.13 -3.56 3.08
CA GLU A 32 12.07 -4.48 2.44
C GLU A 32 11.61 -4.88 1.04
N HIS A 33 10.32 -4.72 0.75
CA HIS A 33 9.73 -5.21 -0.49
C HIS A 33 8.78 -4.20 -1.10
N ALA A 34 8.68 -4.26 -2.43
CA ALA A 34 7.69 -3.51 -3.20
C ALA A 34 7.17 -4.44 -4.29
N ASN A 35 5.90 -4.78 -4.26
CA ASN A 35 5.31 -5.75 -5.18
C ASN A 35 3.99 -5.25 -5.73
N ILE A 36 3.64 -5.68 -6.95
CA ILE A 36 2.31 -5.42 -7.50
C ILE A 36 1.32 -6.36 -6.82
N VAL A 37 0.22 -5.82 -6.34
CA VAL A 37 -0.87 -6.59 -5.74
C VAL A 37 -2.21 -6.17 -6.34
N LEU A 38 -3.17 -7.09 -6.31
CA LEU A 38 -4.55 -6.80 -6.69
C LEU A 38 -5.31 -6.33 -5.45
N MET A 39 -6.05 -5.24 -5.59
CA MET A 39 -6.83 -4.64 -4.51
C MET A 39 -8.31 -4.67 -4.82
N ALA A 40 -9.12 -4.87 -3.79
CA ALA A 40 -10.57 -4.64 -3.85
C ALA A 40 -10.85 -3.23 -3.32
N GLU A 41 -11.64 -2.47 -4.07
CA GLU A 41 -11.88 -1.05 -3.80
C GLU A 41 -12.98 -0.85 -2.76
N ASN A 42 -12.72 0.02 -1.77
CA ASN A 42 -13.70 0.49 -0.80
C ASN A 42 -14.45 -0.62 -0.06
N VAL A 43 -13.72 -1.59 0.43
CA VAL A 43 -14.28 -2.72 1.17
C VAL A 43 -14.66 -2.33 2.60
N ASN A 44 -13.84 -1.50 3.24
CA ASN A 44 -13.99 -1.17 4.65
C ASN A 44 -14.56 0.23 4.86
N ASP A 45 -15.56 0.32 5.74
CA ASP A 45 -16.18 1.60 6.11
C ASP A 45 -15.61 2.19 7.39
N ALA A 46 -15.00 1.34 8.24
CA ALA A 46 -14.50 1.78 9.54
C ALA A 46 -13.28 2.69 9.35
N TRP A 47 -13.28 3.82 10.06
CA TRP A 47 -12.21 4.82 9.92
C TRP A 47 -10.83 4.30 10.31
N TYR A 48 -10.77 3.27 11.16
CA TYR A 48 -9.50 2.70 11.65
C TYR A 48 -8.92 1.61 10.73
N TYR A 49 -9.64 1.24 9.67
CA TYR A 49 -9.10 0.36 8.62
C TYR A 49 -8.83 1.17 7.37
N GLY A 50 -7.81 0.78 6.61
CA GLY A 50 -7.69 1.28 5.26
C GLY A 50 -8.92 0.87 4.44
N PRO A 51 -9.38 1.71 3.50
CA PRO A 51 -10.63 1.42 2.76
C PRO A 51 -10.53 0.23 1.82
N HIS A 52 -9.35 -0.10 1.35
CA HIS A 52 -9.15 -1.14 0.34
C HIS A 52 -8.54 -2.39 0.97
N GLU A 53 -8.75 -3.54 0.33
CA GLU A 53 -8.19 -4.81 0.79
C GLU A 53 -7.39 -5.49 -0.29
N ILE A 54 -6.33 -6.20 0.09
CA ILE A 54 -5.56 -7.03 -0.82
C ILE A 54 -6.38 -8.28 -1.17
N VAL A 55 -6.45 -8.60 -2.46
CA VAL A 55 -7.10 -9.82 -2.94
C VAL A 55 -6.01 -10.88 -3.12
N TRP A 56 -5.98 -11.84 -2.22
CA TRP A 56 -5.00 -12.93 -2.27
C TRP A 56 -5.42 -13.96 -3.31
N PRO A 57 -4.49 -14.55 -4.07
CA PRO A 57 -4.84 -15.47 -5.16
C PRO A 57 -5.66 -16.70 -4.73
N ASP A 58 -5.46 -17.16 -3.49
CA ASP A 58 -6.07 -18.39 -2.98
C ASP A 58 -7.46 -18.16 -2.40
N ILE A 59 -7.88 -16.90 -2.27
CA ILE A 59 -9.12 -16.56 -1.58
C ILE A 59 -10.06 -15.89 -2.58
N ASN A 60 -11.23 -16.49 -2.76
CA ASN A 60 -12.24 -15.97 -3.66
C ASN A 60 -13.20 -15.03 -2.93
N GLU A 61 -12.62 -14.01 -2.28
CA GLU A 61 -13.37 -12.98 -1.58
C GLU A 61 -13.49 -11.73 -2.47
N PHE A 62 -14.38 -10.84 -2.09
CA PHE A 62 -14.53 -9.53 -2.71
C PHE A 62 -14.89 -9.58 -4.20
N THR A 63 -15.67 -10.61 -4.61
CA THR A 63 -16.03 -10.78 -6.01
C THR A 63 -16.92 -9.65 -6.54
N ASP A 64 -17.70 -8.99 -5.66
CA ASP A 64 -18.62 -7.93 -6.02
C ASP A 64 -18.00 -6.54 -6.02
N TYR A 65 -16.73 -6.44 -5.65
CA TYR A 65 -16.03 -5.15 -5.54
C TYR A 65 -15.23 -4.87 -6.80
N LYS A 66 -15.08 -3.60 -7.13
CA LYS A 66 -14.17 -3.19 -8.19
C LYS A 66 -12.75 -3.52 -7.77
N LYS A 67 -11.90 -3.79 -8.75
CA LYS A 67 -10.51 -4.18 -8.51
C LYS A 67 -9.57 -3.18 -9.18
N PHE A 68 -8.40 -3.00 -8.58
CA PHE A 68 -7.31 -2.25 -9.20
C PHE A 68 -5.98 -2.85 -8.74
N HIS A 69 -4.93 -2.61 -9.52
CA HIS A 69 -3.59 -3.03 -9.14
C HIS A 69 -2.87 -1.86 -8.45
N GLY A 70 -2.07 -2.18 -7.46
CA GLY A 70 -1.26 -1.19 -6.77
C GLY A 70 0.12 -1.74 -6.44
N VAL A 71 1.03 -0.86 -6.04
CA VAL A 71 2.33 -1.26 -5.52
C VAL A 71 2.24 -1.29 -4.00
N TYR A 72 2.46 -2.47 -3.44
CA TYR A 72 2.42 -2.69 -1.99
C TYR A 72 3.87 -2.62 -1.46
N ILE A 73 4.12 -1.68 -0.57
CA ILE A 73 5.43 -1.48 0.06
C ILE A 73 5.36 -2.03 1.48
N LYS A 74 6.26 -2.96 1.80
CA LYS A 74 6.30 -3.57 3.11
C LYS A 74 7.69 -4.00 3.54
#